data_2848eda8bfc49b584dcc7797ac273434
#
_entry.id   2848eda8bfc49b584dcc7797ac273434
#
_cell.length_a   1.000
_cell.length_b   1.000
_cell.length_c   1.000
_cell.angle_alpha   90.00
_cell.angle_beta   90.00
_cell.angle_gamma   90.00
#
_symmetry.space_group_name_H-M   'P 1'
#
loop_
_entity.id
_entity.type
_entity.pdbx_description
1 polymer ?
#
loop_
_entity_poly.entity_id
_entity_poly.type
_entity_poly.pdbx_seq_one_letter_code
_entity_poly.pdbx_strand_id
1 'polypeptide(L)'
;MKKGLIILAAVMLLSIALAGCSGSAGRADAPDSKTETGGAAEPYNVVISVFYVGTVPKDLELVEEAINKITVDAIDCTVTLLPISASEASAKFSLWVSNGEKIDLMSSFPLDLGTCIANNSVVQLDDLLAEHAPYISSLDKRYLGSKYNGGIYGIPVMQRTYGAVGGIVVRNDIMKEVGLNYTEEDIVDYEDLDAMFALVHEKYPEMITYGFGGTLLGTAAGYFIPVESFSVAGMGAGVLMNGGVDTTEIVNLFETDEYREYLDWMRRWNQAGYISPDAATTTDASEWLKAGRAFSSANSIAEPGASESSSQSCGRDVTVLYQQEPMVKSDTYSAAPWIIPITSERPEKALEFLDFMYESKEVANLIQYGIEGVHYDMTDEDMIIKLREDRAYTNLFGLYGNKMNVYMVAPNKSSVYEESAAFSERALERTSTAAGYQFVPENVTAELAAISNVMGEYIASLEYGFVDVDTVLPQFNQALKNAGIDKVIAENQKQFEEWLKTQE
;
A
#
# COMPACT_ATOMS: atom_id res chain seq x y z
N MET A 1 26.03 -31.92 -39.89
CA MET A 1 27.22 -31.35 -40.61
C MET A 1 27.60 -30.11 -39.81
N LYS A 2 28.62 -30.22 -38.97
CA LYS A 2 30.01 -29.72 -39.16
C LYS A 2 29.98 -28.18 -39.27
N LYS A 3 30.53 -27.38 -38.43
CA LYS A 3 31.81 -27.18 -37.69
C LYS A 3 31.68 -25.74 -37.20
N GLY A 4 32.03 -25.25 -36.07
CA GLY A 4 33.31 -25.27 -35.40
C GLY A 4 33.89 -23.89 -35.31
N LEU A 5 34.41 -23.54 -34.24
CA LEU A 5 35.74 -23.17 -33.74
C LEU A 5 35.76 -21.75 -33.14
N ILE A 6 35.95 -21.58 -31.82
CA ILE A 6 37.18 -21.50 -30.99
C ILE A 6 38.14 -20.39 -31.44
N ILE A 7 38.65 -19.68 -30.38
CA ILE A 7 39.94 -18.92 -30.30
C ILE A 7 39.69 -17.43 -29.97
N LEU A 8 40.32 -16.74 -29.02
CA LEU A 8 41.44 -16.97 -28.11
C LEU A 8 41.51 -15.80 -27.10
N ALA A 9 41.96 -16.10 -25.91
CA ALA A 9 42.35 -15.13 -24.89
C ALA A 9 43.66 -14.42 -25.28
N ALA A 10 43.81 -13.17 -24.89
CA ALA A 10 45.13 -12.55 -24.79
C ALA A 10 45.21 -11.69 -23.51
N VAL A 11 45.96 -12.22 -22.57
CA VAL A 11 46.54 -11.59 -21.40
C VAL A 11 47.69 -10.66 -21.86
N MET A 12 47.75 -9.44 -21.32
CA MET A 12 49.03 -8.72 -21.22
C MET A 12 49.16 -7.97 -19.92
N LEU A 13 49.97 -8.54 -19.05
CA LEU A 13 50.68 -7.93 -17.93
C LEU A 13 51.86 -7.08 -18.47
N LEU A 14 52.09 -5.91 -17.90
CA LEU A 14 53.42 -5.27 -17.83
C LEU A 14 53.41 -4.29 -16.66
N SER A 15 53.95 -4.58 -15.56
CA SER A 15 55.27 -4.47 -14.87
C SER A 15 55.84 -3.04 -14.73
N ILE A 16 55.76 -2.51 -13.55
CA ILE A 16 56.77 -1.94 -12.62
C ILE A 16 58.04 -1.27 -13.23
N ALA A 17 58.26 -0.01 -12.83
CA ALA A 17 59.62 0.49 -12.56
C ALA A 17 59.61 1.53 -11.45
N LEU A 18 60.19 1.16 -10.29
CA LEU A 18 60.73 2.03 -9.27
C LEU A 18 61.99 2.77 -9.75
N ALA A 19 62.12 4.02 -9.44
CA ALA A 19 63.42 4.65 -9.23
C ALA A 19 63.30 5.73 -8.17
N GLY A 20 63.88 5.48 -7.02
CA GLY A 20 64.13 6.45 -5.99
C GLY A 20 65.39 7.22 -6.25
N CYS A 21 65.47 8.46 -5.74
CA CYS A 21 66.71 9.08 -5.32
C CYS A 21 66.48 10.12 -4.20
N SER A 22 67.26 9.98 -3.19
CA SER A 22 67.40 10.79 -1.97
C SER A 22 68.06 12.14 -2.25
N GLY A 23 67.75 13.13 -1.41
CA GLY A 23 68.51 14.42 -1.36
C GLY A 23 67.98 15.38 -0.30
N SER A 24 68.62 15.42 0.78
CA SER A 24 68.78 16.29 1.97
C SER A 24 68.20 17.70 1.98
N ALA A 25 67.62 17.99 3.13
CA ALA A 25 67.70 19.16 4.02
C ALA A 25 67.71 20.59 3.43
N GLY A 26 66.69 21.33 3.78
CA GLY A 26 66.69 22.82 3.79
C GLY A 26 65.54 23.32 4.62
N ARG A 27 65.90 23.89 5.79
CA ARG A 27 65.00 24.52 6.78
C ARG A 27 64.79 25.95 6.35
N ALA A 28 63.56 26.39 6.09
CA ALA A 28 63.22 27.81 6.05
C ALA A 28 61.70 27.99 6.28
N ASP A 29 61.42 28.77 7.30
CA ASP A 29 60.35 29.71 7.58
C ASP A 29 58.87 29.32 7.16
N ALA A 30 58.04 29.31 8.17
CA ALA A 30 56.58 29.36 8.07
C ALA A 30 56.13 30.70 7.44
N PRO A 31 55.16 30.69 6.61
CA PRO A 31 54.23 31.79 6.46
C PRO A 31 52.81 31.42 6.87
N ASP A 32 52.27 32.32 7.66
CA ASP A 32 50.88 32.72 7.85
C ASP A 32 49.77 31.65 7.67
N SER A 33 49.11 31.45 8.78
CA SER A 33 47.74 30.96 8.87
C SER A 33 46.83 31.69 7.88
N LYS A 34 46.60 31.11 6.73
CA LYS A 34 45.40 31.44 5.97
C LYS A 34 44.24 30.90 6.79
N THR A 35 43.47 31.79 7.36
CA THR A 35 42.12 31.59 7.80
C THR A 35 41.36 30.92 6.65
N GLU A 36 41.08 29.66 6.77
CA GLU A 36 40.04 29.03 5.94
C GLU A 36 38.75 29.78 6.29
N THR A 37 38.34 30.65 5.37
CA THR A 37 36.97 31.12 5.34
C THR A 37 36.12 29.85 5.18
N GLY A 38 35.46 29.45 6.26
CA GLY A 38 34.50 28.34 6.23
C GLY A 38 33.49 28.64 5.16
N GLY A 39 33.64 27.99 4.00
CA GLY A 39 32.56 27.82 3.06
C GLY A 39 31.47 27.07 3.82
N ALA A 40 30.22 27.54 3.78
CA ALA A 40 29.10 26.80 4.26
C ALA A 40 29.17 25.42 3.58
N ALA A 41 29.05 24.34 4.35
CA ALA A 41 28.99 23.00 3.80
C ALA A 41 27.85 22.97 2.80
N GLU A 42 28.02 22.29 1.67
CA GLU A 42 26.94 22.13 0.71
C GLU A 42 25.78 21.35 1.38
N PRO A 43 24.50 21.74 1.13
CA PRO A 43 23.34 21.03 1.66
C PRO A 43 23.40 19.55 1.31
N TYR A 44 22.98 18.68 2.23
CA TYR A 44 22.95 17.25 1.98
C TYR A 44 21.89 16.91 0.95
N ASN A 45 22.25 16.16 -0.10
CA ASN A 45 21.30 15.70 -1.11
C ASN A 45 20.63 14.40 -0.66
N VAL A 46 19.33 14.45 -0.40
CA VAL A 46 18.48 13.30 -0.05
C VAL A 46 17.94 12.66 -1.34
N VAL A 47 18.29 11.43 -1.59
CA VAL A 47 17.78 10.65 -2.74
C VAL A 47 16.52 9.90 -2.34
N ILE A 48 15.40 10.27 -2.94
CA ILE A 48 14.05 9.72 -2.62
C ILE A 48 13.55 8.91 -3.78
N SER A 49 13.23 7.63 -3.54
CA SER A 49 12.53 6.83 -4.54
C SER A 49 11.04 7.17 -4.56
N VAL A 50 10.53 7.59 -5.73
CA VAL A 50 9.13 7.93 -5.96
C VAL A 50 8.48 6.98 -6.97
N PHE A 51 7.31 6.42 -6.61
CA PHE A 51 6.62 5.48 -7.48
C PHE A 51 5.82 6.20 -8.56
N TYR A 52 5.90 5.69 -9.78
CA TYR A 52 5.05 6.15 -10.87
C TYR A 52 4.22 4.99 -11.47
N VAL A 53 3.11 5.36 -12.11
CA VAL A 53 2.20 4.46 -12.83
C VAL A 53 2.22 4.83 -14.31
N GLY A 54 2.51 3.88 -15.18
CA GLY A 54 2.57 4.09 -16.63
C GLY A 54 3.88 4.71 -17.09
N THR A 55 3.97 6.04 -17.20
CA THR A 55 5.16 6.75 -17.71
C THR A 55 5.78 7.65 -16.66
N VAL A 56 7.12 7.75 -16.69
CA VAL A 56 7.87 8.67 -15.82
C VAL A 56 7.40 10.12 -16.07
N PRO A 57 7.09 10.89 -15.01
CA PRO A 57 6.78 12.30 -15.13
C PRO A 57 7.93 13.08 -15.78
N LYS A 58 7.62 14.02 -16.68
CA LYS A 58 8.65 14.78 -17.42
C LYS A 58 9.23 15.93 -16.60
N ASP A 59 8.42 16.52 -15.72
CA ASP A 59 8.78 17.73 -14.97
C ASP A 59 9.34 17.41 -13.58
N LEU A 60 9.98 16.21 -13.41
CA LEU A 60 10.63 15.83 -12.14
C LEU A 60 11.66 16.86 -11.69
N GLU A 61 12.59 17.24 -12.56
CA GLU A 61 13.64 18.23 -12.26
C GLU A 61 13.06 19.60 -11.86
N LEU A 62 11.98 20.02 -12.52
CA LEU A 62 11.31 21.27 -12.18
C LEU A 62 10.68 21.24 -10.77
N VAL A 63 10.16 20.08 -10.37
CA VAL A 63 9.59 19.89 -9.03
C VAL A 63 10.70 19.78 -7.99
N GLU A 64 11.80 19.06 -8.29
CA GLU A 64 13.00 19.03 -7.43
C GLU A 64 13.51 20.44 -7.13
N GLU A 65 13.64 21.29 -8.15
CA GLU A 65 14.07 22.70 -7.98
C GLU A 65 13.11 23.47 -7.05
N ALA A 66 11.80 23.23 -7.16
CA ALA A 66 10.80 23.87 -6.31
C ALA A 66 10.92 23.42 -4.85
N ILE A 67 11.10 22.12 -4.61
CA ILE A 67 11.32 21.57 -3.27
C ILE A 67 12.62 22.11 -2.68
N ASN A 68 13.71 22.12 -3.45
CA ASN A 68 15.03 22.55 -3.01
C ASN A 68 15.07 24.02 -2.55
N LYS A 69 14.25 24.90 -3.15
CA LYS A 69 14.10 26.29 -2.70
C LYS A 69 13.58 26.41 -1.27
N ILE A 70 12.82 25.40 -0.82
CA ILE A 70 12.24 25.39 0.53
C ILE A 70 13.20 24.67 1.50
N THR A 71 13.67 23.48 1.10
CA THR A 71 14.36 22.57 2.01
C THR A 71 15.79 22.99 2.31
N VAL A 72 16.46 23.71 1.40
CA VAL A 72 17.80 24.28 1.67
C VAL A 72 17.72 25.26 2.84
N ASP A 73 16.76 26.16 2.84
CA ASP A 73 16.62 27.17 3.89
C ASP A 73 16.07 26.59 5.20
N ALA A 74 15.20 25.58 5.12
CA ALA A 74 14.50 25.04 6.28
C ALA A 74 15.30 23.97 7.03
N ILE A 75 15.98 23.07 6.32
CA ILE A 75 16.61 21.87 6.89
C ILE A 75 17.99 21.55 6.31
N ASP A 76 18.60 22.46 5.55
CA ASP A 76 19.91 22.28 4.91
C ASP A 76 20.01 20.98 4.10
N CYS A 77 18.97 20.72 3.26
CA CYS A 77 18.90 19.57 2.37
C CYS A 77 18.45 19.98 0.96
N THR A 78 18.95 19.25 -0.04
CA THR A 78 18.37 19.17 -1.38
C THR A 78 17.77 17.80 -1.60
N VAL A 79 16.93 17.62 -2.64
CA VAL A 79 16.37 16.32 -3.00
C VAL A 79 16.69 15.95 -4.43
N THR A 80 16.77 14.64 -4.68
CA THR A 80 16.69 14.03 -6.00
C THR A 80 15.53 13.03 -5.98
N LEU A 81 14.56 13.22 -6.86
CA LEU A 81 13.41 12.33 -7.01
C LEU A 81 13.75 11.20 -7.99
N LEU A 82 13.98 10.00 -7.49
CA LEU A 82 14.33 8.83 -8.29
C LEU A 82 13.07 8.05 -8.67
N PRO A 83 12.57 8.14 -9.92
CA PRO A 83 11.35 7.48 -10.31
C PRO A 83 11.55 5.97 -10.47
N ILE A 84 10.62 5.19 -9.92
CA ILE A 84 10.61 3.73 -10.00
C ILE A 84 9.19 3.21 -10.26
N SER A 85 9.07 2.18 -11.10
CA SER A 85 7.81 1.44 -11.24
C SER A 85 7.59 0.51 -10.06
N ALA A 86 6.37 0.46 -9.53
CA ALA A 86 6.02 -0.45 -8.42
C ALA A 86 6.33 -1.92 -8.77
N SER A 87 6.18 -2.35 -10.01
CA SER A 87 6.48 -3.72 -10.46
C SER A 87 7.98 -4.06 -10.43
N GLU A 88 8.86 -3.06 -10.48
CA GLU A 88 10.32 -3.24 -10.46
C GLU A 88 10.95 -2.99 -9.09
N ALA A 89 10.17 -2.45 -8.15
CA ALA A 89 10.67 -1.91 -6.89
C ALA A 89 11.47 -2.93 -6.07
N SER A 90 10.95 -4.14 -5.88
CA SER A 90 11.63 -5.17 -5.08
C SER A 90 12.96 -5.61 -5.68
N ALA A 91 13.01 -5.77 -7.02
CA ALA A 91 14.25 -6.15 -7.72
C ALA A 91 15.29 -5.03 -7.68
N LYS A 92 14.86 -3.78 -7.91
CA LYS A 92 15.76 -2.62 -7.85
C LYS A 92 16.25 -2.33 -6.44
N PHE A 93 15.39 -2.43 -5.43
CA PHE A 93 15.81 -2.27 -4.03
C PHE A 93 16.93 -3.26 -3.68
N SER A 94 16.74 -4.54 -4.00
CA SER A 94 17.74 -5.58 -3.75
C SER A 94 19.06 -5.27 -4.47
N LEU A 95 18.99 -4.74 -5.70
CA LEU A 95 20.16 -4.35 -6.49
C LEU A 95 20.87 -3.15 -5.89
N TRP A 96 20.15 -2.10 -5.51
CA TRP A 96 20.70 -0.90 -4.86
C TRP A 96 21.43 -1.24 -3.58
N VAL A 97 20.80 -2.03 -2.70
CA VAL A 97 21.43 -2.49 -1.46
C VAL A 97 22.69 -3.31 -1.74
N SER A 98 22.65 -4.25 -2.70
CA SER A 98 23.79 -5.11 -3.04
C SER A 98 24.98 -4.33 -3.63
N ASN A 99 24.69 -3.28 -4.39
CA ASN A 99 25.72 -2.45 -5.04
C ASN A 99 26.21 -1.31 -4.14
N GLY A 100 25.58 -1.08 -3.00
CA GLY A 100 25.86 0.10 -2.16
C GLY A 100 25.46 1.42 -2.81
N GLU A 101 24.42 1.40 -3.67
CA GLU A 101 23.92 2.61 -4.31
C GLU A 101 23.20 3.48 -3.28
N LYS A 102 23.52 4.76 -3.25
CA LYS A 102 22.92 5.71 -2.32
C LYS A 102 21.44 5.91 -2.60
N ILE A 103 20.60 5.45 -1.67
CA ILE A 103 19.17 5.75 -1.57
C ILE A 103 18.92 6.14 -0.11
N ASP A 104 18.28 7.27 0.12
CA ASP A 104 18.05 7.77 1.47
C ASP A 104 16.64 7.47 1.96
N LEU A 105 15.63 7.57 1.07
CA LEU A 105 14.24 7.34 1.42
C LEU A 105 13.53 6.53 0.33
N MET A 106 12.73 5.56 0.75
CA MET A 106 11.85 4.77 -0.11
C MET A 106 10.60 4.33 0.66
N SER A 107 9.43 4.30 0.01
CA SER A 107 8.29 3.59 0.58
C SER A 107 8.54 2.08 0.54
N SER A 108 8.17 1.37 1.59
CA SER A 108 8.27 -0.09 1.62
C SER A 108 7.27 -0.77 0.68
N PHE A 109 6.25 -0.07 0.21
CA PHE A 109 5.36 -0.63 -0.82
C PHE A 109 6.07 -0.75 -2.18
N PRO A 110 6.05 -1.92 -2.87
CA PRO A 110 5.43 -3.19 -2.51
C PRO A 110 6.40 -4.20 -1.85
N LEU A 111 7.42 -3.73 -1.13
CA LEU A 111 8.38 -4.57 -0.43
C LEU A 111 7.72 -5.24 0.79
N ASP A 112 8.19 -6.43 1.12
CA ASP A 112 7.93 -7.03 2.42
C ASP A 112 8.92 -6.48 3.45
N LEU A 113 8.46 -5.63 4.35
CA LEU A 113 9.31 -4.97 5.35
C LEU A 113 9.97 -5.98 6.29
N GLY A 114 9.27 -7.05 6.67
CA GLY A 114 9.85 -8.12 7.51
C GLY A 114 11.06 -8.76 6.85
N THR A 115 10.98 -9.06 5.55
CA THR A 115 12.10 -9.56 4.75
C THR A 115 13.25 -8.54 4.68
N CYS A 116 12.95 -7.26 4.50
CA CYS A 116 13.98 -6.21 4.48
C CYS A 116 14.73 -6.13 5.82
N ILE A 117 14.02 -6.26 6.94
CA ILE A 117 14.59 -6.26 8.29
C ILE A 117 15.45 -7.52 8.50
N ALA A 118 14.95 -8.70 8.15
CA ALA A 118 15.68 -9.97 8.29
C ALA A 118 16.99 -9.96 7.50
N ASN A 119 17.02 -9.29 6.34
CA ASN A 119 18.21 -9.13 5.50
C ASN A 119 19.12 -7.96 5.91
N ASN A 120 18.83 -7.25 7.01
CA ASN A 120 19.54 -6.03 7.42
C ASN A 120 19.66 -4.97 6.32
N SER A 121 18.61 -4.80 5.52
CA SER A 121 18.59 -3.88 4.38
C SER A 121 18.07 -2.49 4.72
N VAL A 122 17.54 -2.30 5.94
CA VAL A 122 16.92 -1.07 6.42
C VAL A 122 17.44 -0.67 7.79
N VAL A 123 17.44 0.64 8.05
CA VAL A 123 17.90 1.23 9.29
C VAL A 123 16.82 1.15 10.37
N GLN A 124 17.18 0.78 11.60
CA GLN A 124 16.32 0.92 12.77
C GLN A 124 16.29 2.38 13.22
N LEU A 125 15.10 2.93 13.49
CA LEU A 125 14.89 4.37 13.67
C LEU A 125 14.77 4.81 15.13
N ASP A 126 14.60 3.89 16.09
CA ASP A 126 14.28 4.21 17.48
C ASP A 126 15.23 5.27 18.09
N ASP A 127 16.54 5.13 17.87
CA ASP A 127 17.55 6.04 18.44
C ASP A 127 17.60 7.41 17.72
N LEU A 128 17.05 7.50 16.50
CA LEU A 128 17.08 8.70 15.68
C LEU A 128 15.84 9.58 15.82
N LEU A 129 14.67 8.96 16.12
CA LEU A 129 13.37 9.63 16.07
C LEU A 129 13.29 10.89 16.93
N ALA A 130 13.75 10.81 18.18
CA ALA A 130 13.58 11.92 19.14
C ALA A 130 14.36 13.19 18.75
N GLU A 131 15.53 13.02 18.12
CA GLU A 131 16.42 14.13 17.74
C GLU A 131 16.15 14.62 16.31
N HIS A 132 15.89 13.70 15.38
CA HIS A 132 15.84 13.99 13.94
C HIS A 132 14.43 13.96 13.34
N ALA A 133 13.39 13.60 14.13
CA ALA A 133 12.00 13.62 13.70
C ALA A 133 11.07 14.14 14.82
N PRO A 134 11.22 15.39 15.25
CA PRO A 134 10.45 15.94 16.36
C PRO A 134 8.94 16.03 16.06
N TYR A 135 8.55 16.37 14.83
CA TYR A 135 7.13 16.42 14.44
C TYR A 135 6.52 15.03 14.49
N ILE A 136 7.12 14.03 13.83
CA ILE A 136 6.65 12.63 13.85
C ILE A 136 6.60 12.10 15.28
N SER A 137 7.62 12.41 16.11
CA SER A 137 7.69 12.00 17.51
C SER A 137 6.63 12.65 18.39
N SER A 138 6.07 13.80 17.98
CA SER A 138 4.98 14.48 18.67
C SER A 138 3.59 13.90 18.38
N LEU A 139 3.47 13.10 17.33
CA LEU A 139 2.20 12.48 16.93
C LEU A 139 1.78 11.39 17.92
N ASP A 140 0.49 11.03 17.86
CA ASP A 140 0.01 9.86 18.59
C ASP A 140 0.82 8.62 18.20
N LYS A 141 1.20 7.80 19.19
CA LYS A 141 2.04 6.61 19.00
C LYS A 141 1.47 5.62 17.98
N ARG A 142 0.16 5.63 17.77
CA ARG A 142 -0.50 4.83 16.73
C ARG A 142 0.08 5.12 15.34
N TYR A 143 0.43 6.36 15.05
CA TYR A 143 0.98 6.78 13.75
C TYR A 143 2.44 6.40 13.54
N LEU A 144 3.11 5.84 14.55
CA LEU A 144 4.44 5.24 14.38
C LEU A 144 4.37 3.83 13.80
N GLY A 145 3.17 3.28 13.62
CA GLY A 145 2.96 1.95 13.07
C GLY A 145 3.35 0.81 13.98
N SER A 146 3.40 -0.38 13.41
CA SER A 146 3.74 -1.60 14.13
C SER A 146 5.25 -1.72 14.34
N LYS A 147 5.64 -2.28 15.49
CA LYS A 147 7.02 -2.60 15.78
C LYS A 147 7.37 -4.00 15.31
N TYR A 148 8.52 -4.15 14.68
CA TYR A 148 9.10 -5.43 14.29
C TYR A 148 10.17 -5.83 15.29
N ASN A 149 10.01 -6.95 15.98
CA ASN A 149 10.92 -7.39 17.04
C ASN A 149 11.22 -6.30 18.08
N GLY A 150 10.22 -5.45 18.37
CA GLY A 150 10.35 -4.35 19.33
C GLY A 150 10.97 -3.07 18.79
N GLY A 151 11.41 -3.02 17.52
CA GLY A 151 12.03 -1.86 16.88
C GLY A 151 11.13 -1.22 15.81
N ILE A 152 11.35 0.07 15.56
CA ILE A 152 10.71 0.85 14.47
C ILE A 152 11.67 0.90 13.29
N TYR A 153 11.24 0.42 12.13
CA TYR A 153 12.06 0.36 10.90
C TYR A 153 11.46 1.15 9.73
N GLY A 154 10.35 1.81 9.96
CA GLY A 154 9.72 2.66 8.96
C GLY A 154 8.61 3.50 9.58
N ILE A 155 8.31 4.62 8.94
CA ILE A 155 7.26 5.56 9.36
C ILE A 155 6.09 5.43 8.38
N PRO A 156 4.92 4.96 8.83
CA PRO A 156 3.75 4.79 7.98
C PRO A 156 3.27 6.11 7.39
N VAL A 157 2.76 6.05 6.17
CA VAL A 157 2.02 7.19 5.60
C VAL A 157 0.80 7.47 6.48
N MET A 158 0.67 8.69 6.95
CA MET A 158 -0.53 9.12 7.66
C MET A 158 -1.70 9.21 6.68
N GLN A 159 -2.67 8.35 6.86
CA GLN A 159 -3.88 8.33 6.04
C GLN A 159 -4.85 9.43 6.48
N ARG A 160 -5.70 9.88 5.57
CA ARG A 160 -6.82 10.78 5.89
C ARG A 160 -7.91 10.02 6.63
N THR A 161 -8.14 8.78 6.22
CA THR A 161 -9.15 7.89 6.75
C THR A 161 -8.49 6.65 7.32
N TYR A 162 -8.86 6.28 8.53
CA TYR A 162 -8.48 5.01 9.15
C TYR A 162 -9.70 4.13 9.33
N GLY A 163 -9.52 2.82 9.18
CA GLY A 163 -10.60 1.86 9.34
C GLY A 163 -11.50 1.68 8.11
N ALA A 164 -11.01 2.08 6.94
CA ALA A 164 -11.68 1.80 5.66
C ALA A 164 -11.99 0.31 5.50
N VAL A 165 -13.13 0.00 4.89
CA VAL A 165 -13.67 -1.36 4.77
C VAL A 165 -14.00 -1.73 3.34
N GLY A 166 -14.50 -2.94 3.12
CA GLY A 166 -14.98 -3.38 1.83
C GLY A 166 -16.21 -2.60 1.36
N GLY A 167 -16.25 -2.32 0.06
CA GLY A 167 -17.36 -1.64 -0.57
C GLY A 167 -17.67 -2.18 -1.96
N ILE A 168 -18.89 -1.87 -2.42
CA ILE A 168 -19.35 -2.15 -3.77
C ILE A 168 -19.71 -0.84 -4.48
N VAL A 169 -19.13 -0.63 -5.66
CA VAL A 169 -19.48 0.51 -6.53
C VAL A 169 -20.74 0.16 -7.31
N VAL A 170 -21.75 1.03 -7.30
CA VAL A 170 -22.99 0.88 -8.03
C VAL A 170 -23.32 2.10 -8.88
N ARG A 171 -23.94 1.91 -10.03
CA ARG A 171 -24.30 2.98 -10.97
C ARG A 171 -25.58 3.68 -10.54
N ASN A 172 -25.50 5.01 -10.32
CA ASN A 172 -26.62 5.84 -9.88
C ASN A 172 -27.74 5.96 -10.93
N ASP A 173 -27.37 6.02 -12.22
CA ASP A 173 -28.37 6.05 -13.29
C ASP A 173 -29.26 4.79 -13.30
N ILE A 174 -28.66 3.62 -13.12
CA ILE A 174 -29.37 2.34 -13.09
C ILE A 174 -30.20 2.20 -11.80
N MET A 175 -29.59 2.51 -10.62
CA MET A 175 -30.32 2.51 -9.34
C MET A 175 -31.61 3.33 -9.44
N LYS A 176 -31.51 4.57 -9.94
CA LYS A 176 -32.67 5.44 -10.11
C LYS A 176 -33.74 4.84 -11.02
N GLU A 177 -33.33 4.21 -12.12
CA GLU A 177 -34.25 3.62 -13.10
C GLU A 177 -34.98 2.38 -12.57
N VAL A 178 -34.39 1.64 -11.61
CA VAL A 178 -35.05 0.51 -10.95
C VAL A 178 -35.69 0.87 -9.62
N GLY A 179 -35.70 2.18 -9.27
CA GLY A 179 -36.39 2.70 -8.08
C GLY A 179 -35.65 2.50 -6.77
N LEU A 180 -34.34 2.31 -6.82
CA LEU A 180 -33.47 2.21 -5.64
C LEU A 180 -32.95 3.58 -5.22
N ASN A 181 -32.71 3.78 -3.91
CA ASN A 181 -32.26 5.05 -3.35
C ASN A 181 -31.26 4.80 -2.21
N TYR A 182 -30.18 4.10 -2.51
CA TYR A 182 -29.05 3.91 -1.60
C TYR A 182 -28.08 5.09 -1.71
N THR A 183 -27.42 5.39 -0.60
CA THR A 183 -26.40 6.45 -0.44
C THR A 183 -25.10 5.83 0.07
N GLU A 184 -24.03 6.59 0.09
CA GLU A 184 -22.74 6.15 0.64
C GLU A 184 -22.73 5.94 2.16
N GLU A 185 -23.80 6.31 2.88
CA GLU A 185 -23.95 6.05 4.30
C GLU A 185 -24.58 4.67 4.59
N ASP A 186 -25.12 4.01 3.53
CA ASP A 186 -25.81 2.75 3.69
C ASP A 186 -24.81 1.58 3.72
N ILE A 187 -24.99 0.71 4.70
CA ILE A 187 -24.31 -0.58 4.79
C ILE A 187 -25.26 -1.63 4.22
N VAL A 188 -24.81 -2.34 3.21
CA VAL A 188 -25.64 -3.34 2.50
C VAL A 188 -25.16 -4.75 2.84
N ASP A 189 -26.11 -5.59 3.19
CA ASP A 189 -25.90 -7.02 3.42
C ASP A 189 -26.19 -7.87 2.16
N TYR A 190 -26.18 -9.19 2.31
CA TYR A 190 -26.43 -10.10 1.20
C TYR A 190 -27.85 -10.00 0.66
N GLU A 191 -28.85 -9.81 1.53
CA GLU A 191 -30.26 -9.70 1.21
C GLU A 191 -30.54 -8.40 0.45
N ASP A 192 -29.96 -7.30 0.86
CA ASP A 192 -30.03 -6.00 0.18
C ASP A 192 -29.45 -6.10 -1.23
N LEU A 193 -28.26 -6.70 -1.36
CA LEU A 193 -27.60 -6.90 -2.64
C LEU A 193 -28.39 -7.85 -3.55
N ASP A 194 -28.94 -8.95 -3.02
CA ASP A 194 -29.76 -9.88 -3.79
C ASP A 194 -31.02 -9.21 -4.34
N ALA A 195 -31.71 -8.43 -3.50
CA ALA A 195 -32.90 -7.67 -3.91
C ALA A 195 -32.56 -6.63 -4.98
N MET A 196 -31.46 -5.89 -4.80
CA MET A 196 -30.94 -4.93 -5.76
C MET A 196 -30.60 -5.60 -7.10
N PHE A 197 -29.86 -6.70 -7.05
CA PHE A 197 -29.43 -7.45 -8.24
C PHE A 197 -30.62 -8.04 -9.01
N ALA A 198 -31.63 -8.54 -8.31
CA ALA A 198 -32.84 -9.06 -8.93
C ALA A 198 -33.57 -7.98 -9.76
N LEU A 199 -33.76 -6.77 -9.21
CA LEU A 199 -34.39 -5.65 -9.90
C LEU A 199 -33.61 -5.20 -11.13
N VAL A 200 -32.27 -5.14 -11.01
CA VAL A 200 -31.40 -4.76 -12.12
C VAL A 200 -31.42 -5.82 -13.21
N HIS A 201 -31.28 -7.09 -12.86
CA HIS A 201 -31.25 -8.18 -13.82
C HIS A 201 -32.59 -8.37 -14.56
N GLU A 202 -33.72 -8.18 -13.87
CA GLU A 202 -35.03 -8.19 -14.49
C GLU A 202 -35.15 -7.15 -15.59
N LYS A 203 -34.65 -5.94 -15.34
CA LYS A 203 -34.73 -4.82 -16.30
C LYS A 203 -33.65 -4.87 -17.38
N TYR A 204 -32.47 -5.37 -17.04
CA TYR A 204 -31.29 -5.41 -17.89
C TYR A 204 -30.62 -6.80 -17.90
N PRO A 205 -31.29 -7.82 -18.48
CA PRO A 205 -30.81 -9.22 -18.39
C PRO A 205 -29.44 -9.47 -19.05
N GLU A 206 -29.04 -8.60 -20.00
CA GLU A 206 -27.74 -8.72 -20.67
C GLU A 206 -26.60 -7.95 -19.96
N MET A 207 -26.95 -7.17 -18.91
CA MET A 207 -25.95 -6.41 -18.14
C MET A 207 -25.32 -7.30 -17.08
N ILE A 208 -24.01 -7.20 -16.91
CA ILE A 208 -23.32 -7.80 -15.77
C ILE A 208 -23.85 -7.10 -14.52
N THR A 209 -24.61 -7.81 -13.70
CA THR A 209 -25.23 -7.21 -12.52
C THR A 209 -24.20 -7.03 -11.41
N TYR A 210 -23.43 -8.09 -11.12
CA TYR A 210 -22.35 -8.08 -10.15
C TYR A 210 -21.00 -8.20 -10.86
N GLY A 211 -20.34 -7.07 -11.05
CA GLY A 211 -19.00 -6.97 -11.64
C GLY A 211 -17.94 -7.43 -10.65
N PHE A 212 -17.71 -8.72 -10.61
CA PHE A 212 -16.78 -9.38 -9.72
C PHE A 212 -15.75 -10.18 -10.51
N GLY A 213 -14.50 -10.08 -10.18
CA GLY A 213 -13.40 -10.77 -10.87
C GLY A 213 -12.08 -10.03 -10.73
N GLY A 214 -11.04 -10.66 -11.22
CA GLY A 214 -9.66 -10.16 -11.12
C GLY A 214 -8.79 -10.98 -10.17
N THR A 215 -7.48 -10.77 -10.25
CA THR A 215 -6.52 -11.45 -9.38
C THR A 215 -6.47 -10.73 -8.04
N LEU A 216 -7.17 -11.25 -7.05
CA LEU A 216 -7.08 -10.78 -5.69
C LEU A 216 -5.87 -11.43 -4.99
N LEU A 217 -5.15 -10.65 -4.19
CA LEU A 217 -4.09 -11.13 -3.30
C LEU A 217 -4.72 -11.76 -2.04
N GLY A 218 -5.60 -12.76 -2.23
CA GLY A 218 -6.32 -13.40 -1.14
C GLY A 218 -7.74 -13.77 -1.53
N THR A 219 -8.67 -13.74 -0.59
CA THR A 219 -10.08 -13.99 -0.82
C THR A 219 -10.91 -12.71 -0.77
N ALA A 220 -11.94 -12.63 -1.62
CA ALA A 220 -12.93 -11.55 -1.60
C ALA A 220 -13.90 -11.65 -0.42
N ALA A 221 -13.95 -12.79 0.26
CA ALA A 221 -14.79 -12.98 1.45
C ALA A 221 -14.58 -11.90 2.51
N GLY A 222 -13.37 -11.38 2.66
CA GLY A 222 -13.05 -10.30 3.61
C GLY A 222 -13.76 -8.97 3.35
N TYR A 223 -14.38 -8.77 2.18
CA TYR A 223 -15.25 -7.61 1.93
C TYR A 223 -16.64 -7.78 2.54
N PHE A 224 -17.09 -9.02 2.72
CA PHE A 224 -18.39 -9.35 3.30
C PHE A 224 -18.29 -9.79 4.76
N ILE A 225 -17.29 -10.61 5.07
CA ILE A 225 -17.11 -11.18 6.40
C ILE A 225 -16.15 -10.27 7.18
N PRO A 226 -16.57 -9.64 8.28
CA PRO A 226 -15.68 -8.82 9.09
C PRO A 226 -14.64 -9.70 9.79
N VAL A 227 -13.43 -9.70 9.24
CA VAL A 227 -12.29 -10.45 9.79
C VAL A 227 -11.08 -9.54 9.99
N GLU A 228 -10.32 -9.82 11.03
CA GLU A 228 -8.93 -9.42 11.15
C GLU A 228 -8.07 -10.48 10.45
N SER A 229 -7.36 -10.11 9.40
CA SER A 229 -6.40 -10.97 8.70
C SER A 229 -4.99 -10.45 8.94
N PHE A 230 -4.03 -11.34 8.92
CA PHE A 230 -2.64 -10.96 9.20
C PHE A 230 -1.82 -10.74 7.93
N SER A 231 -2.50 -10.38 6.82
CA SER A 231 -1.93 -10.02 5.52
C SER A 231 -0.93 -11.05 4.95
N VAL A 232 -1.06 -12.32 5.33
CA VAL A 232 -0.14 -13.39 4.94
C VAL A 232 -0.89 -14.49 4.21
N ALA A 233 -0.42 -14.83 3.00
CA ALA A 233 -0.96 -15.91 2.15
C ALA A 233 -2.49 -15.90 2.03
N GLY A 234 -3.07 -14.74 1.77
CA GLY A 234 -4.49 -14.62 1.49
C GLY A 234 -5.39 -15.21 2.58
N MET A 235 -5.19 -14.82 3.84
CA MET A 235 -5.86 -15.35 5.03
C MET A 235 -5.43 -16.78 5.44
N GLY A 236 -4.45 -17.37 4.78
CA GLY A 236 -3.91 -18.68 5.11
C GLY A 236 -3.13 -18.73 6.43
N ALA A 237 -2.83 -17.57 7.05
CA ALA A 237 -2.29 -17.48 8.40
C ALA A 237 -3.36 -17.59 9.50
N GLY A 238 -4.64 -17.77 9.14
CA GLY A 238 -5.79 -17.69 10.01
C GLY A 238 -6.33 -16.27 10.15
N VAL A 239 -7.47 -16.16 10.80
CA VAL A 239 -8.16 -14.89 11.02
C VAL A 239 -8.75 -14.81 12.43
N LEU A 240 -8.95 -13.59 12.96
CA LEU A 240 -9.89 -13.38 14.06
C LEU A 240 -11.25 -12.98 13.47
N MET A 241 -12.30 -13.67 13.86
CA MET A 241 -13.67 -13.34 13.43
C MET A 241 -14.15 -12.02 14.04
N ASN A 242 -15.25 -11.48 13.52
CA ASN A 242 -15.81 -10.18 13.93
C ASN A 242 -14.79 -9.03 13.88
N GLY A 243 -13.89 -9.04 12.89
CA GLY A 243 -12.82 -8.05 12.77
C GLY A 243 -11.81 -8.06 13.91
N GLY A 244 -11.74 -9.13 14.67
CA GLY A 244 -10.89 -9.23 15.86
C GLY A 244 -11.46 -8.52 17.10
N VAL A 245 -12.68 -8.00 17.05
CA VAL A 245 -13.31 -7.34 18.19
C VAL A 245 -13.73 -8.38 19.24
N ASP A 246 -13.27 -8.22 20.46
CA ASP A 246 -13.59 -9.09 21.60
C ASP A 246 -13.24 -10.58 21.40
N THR A 247 -12.30 -10.90 20.50
CA THR A 247 -11.80 -12.27 20.29
C THR A 247 -10.29 -12.30 20.19
N THR A 248 -9.69 -13.40 20.65
CA THR A 248 -8.25 -13.66 20.58
C THR A 248 -7.94 -15.05 20.00
N GLU A 249 -8.95 -15.78 19.54
CA GLU A 249 -8.81 -17.09 18.93
C GLU A 249 -8.65 -16.97 17.41
N ILE A 250 -7.49 -17.37 16.90
CA ILE A 250 -7.21 -17.39 15.45
C ILE A 250 -7.76 -18.71 14.88
N VAL A 251 -8.66 -18.56 13.89
CA VAL A 251 -9.35 -19.70 13.27
C VAL A 251 -9.06 -19.81 11.78
N ASN A 252 -9.34 -20.97 11.21
CA ASN A 252 -9.36 -21.17 9.77
C ASN A 252 -10.67 -20.59 9.20
N LEU A 253 -10.60 -19.46 8.50
CA LEU A 253 -11.77 -18.82 7.87
C LEU A 253 -12.57 -19.81 7.02
N PHE A 254 -11.90 -20.66 6.26
CA PHE A 254 -12.49 -21.56 5.26
C PHE A 254 -13.29 -22.73 5.88
N GLU A 255 -13.25 -22.90 7.20
CA GLU A 255 -14.03 -23.86 7.97
C GLU A 255 -15.16 -23.20 8.77
N THR A 256 -15.35 -21.88 8.67
CA THR A 256 -16.42 -21.16 9.39
C THR A 256 -17.77 -21.25 8.66
N ASP A 257 -18.85 -21.09 9.44
CA ASP A 257 -20.21 -21.02 8.89
C ASP A 257 -20.38 -19.76 8.03
N GLU A 258 -19.75 -18.66 8.39
CA GLU A 258 -19.80 -17.39 7.65
C GLU A 258 -19.16 -17.49 6.27
N TYR A 259 -18.04 -18.23 6.14
CA TYR A 259 -17.44 -18.47 4.82
C TYR A 259 -18.34 -19.37 3.97
N ARG A 260 -18.96 -20.37 4.60
CA ARG A 260 -19.93 -21.23 3.90
C ARG A 260 -21.13 -20.42 3.41
N GLU A 261 -21.70 -19.55 4.24
CA GLU A 261 -22.81 -18.67 3.86
C GLU A 261 -22.43 -17.75 2.69
N TYR A 262 -21.26 -17.13 2.75
CA TYR A 262 -20.71 -16.33 1.65
C TYR A 262 -20.69 -17.12 0.33
N LEU A 263 -20.17 -18.35 0.34
CA LEU A 263 -20.10 -19.18 -0.86
C LEU A 263 -21.49 -19.57 -1.39
N ASP A 264 -22.46 -19.81 -0.51
CA ASP A 264 -23.84 -20.12 -0.89
C ASP A 264 -24.49 -18.92 -1.60
N TRP A 265 -24.25 -17.67 -1.14
CA TRP A 265 -24.68 -16.47 -1.83
C TRP A 265 -23.99 -16.30 -3.18
N MET A 266 -22.69 -16.48 -3.26
CA MET A 266 -21.95 -16.41 -4.53
C MET A 266 -22.44 -17.45 -5.53
N ARG A 267 -22.72 -18.67 -5.07
CA ARG A 267 -23.32 -19.74 -5.90
C ARG A 267 -24.70 -19.36 -6.40
N ARG A 268 -25.53 -18.80 -5.54
CA ARG A 268 -26.89 -18.33 -5.90
C ARG A 268 -26.81 -17.22 -6.96
N TRP A 269 -25.97 -16.23 -6.78
CA TRP A 269 -25.83 -15.12 -7.74
C TRP A 269 -25.24 -15.56 -9.07
N ASN A 270 -24.32 -16.51 -9.07
CA ASN A 270 -23.84 -17.10 -10.30
C ASN A 270 -24.95 -17.85 -11.04
N GLN A 271 -25.73 -18.68 -10.36
CA GLN A 271 -26.85 -19.43 -10.94
C GLN A 271 -27.97 -18.50 -11.44
N ALA A 272 -28.19 -17.37 -10.80
CA ALA A 272 -29.13 -16.34 -11.24
C ALA A 272 -28.65 -15.54 -12.46
N GLY A 273 -27.37 -15.71 -12.88
CA GLY A 273 -26.79 -14.99 -14.01
C GLY A 273 -26.29 -13.58 -13.67
N TYR A 274 -26.13 -13.25 -12.39
CA TYR A 274 -25.65 -11.92 -11.98
C TYR A 274 -24.14 -11.77 -12.18
N ILE A 275 -23.36 -12.87 -12.04
CA ILE A 275 -21.92 -12.92 -12.20
C ILE A 275 -21.57 -13.29 -13.65
N SER A 276 -20.62 -12.55 -14.24
CA SER A 276 -20.15 -12.85 -15.59
C SER A 276 -19.42 -14.20 -15.65
N PRO A 277 -19.67 -15.02 -16.69
CA PRO A 277 -18.86 -16.22 -16.95
C PRO A 277 -17.35 -15.92 -17.11
N ASP A 278 -17.02 -14.68 -17.51
CA ASP A 278 -15.63 -14.23 -17.71
C ASP A 278 -14.96 -13.78 -16.40
N ALA A 279 -15.63 -13.84 -15.26
CA ALA A 279 -15.12 -13.39 -13.96
C ALA A 279 -13.77 -14.01 -13.59
N ALA A 280 -13.57 -15.30 -13.85
CA ALA A 280 -12.33 -16.01 -13.55
C ALA A 280 -11.16 -15.63 -14.48
N THR A 281 -11.43 -15.00 -15.61
CA THR A 281 -10.42 -14.65 -16.63
C THR A 281 -10.20 -13.15 -16.78
N THR A 282 -11.06 -12.31 -16.20
CA THR A 282 -10.86 -10.87 -16.17
C THR A 282 -9.79 -10.48 -15.14
N THR A 283 -8.98 -9.49 -15.48
CA THR A 283 -7.96 -8.96 -14.59
C THR A 283 -8.45 -7.74 -13.81
N ASP A 284 -9.49 -7.06 -14.31
CA ASP A 284 -10.07 -5.87 -13.69
C ASP A 284 -11.56 -5.74 -14.06
N ALA A 285 -12.44 -6.07 -13.12
CA ALA A 285 -13.89 -5.95 -13.30
C ALA A 285 -14.38 -4.50 -13.42
N SER A 286 -13.58 -3.51 -12.95
CA SER A 286 -13.93 -2.09 -13.07
C SER A 286 -14.00 -1.61 -14.52
N GLU A 287 -13.31 -2.27 -15.43
CA GLU A 287 -13.36 -1.98 -16.85
C GLU A 287 -14.77 -2.26 -17.46
N TRP A 288 -15.51 -3.21 -16.90
CA TRP A 288 -16.90 -3.43 -17.30
C TRP A 288 -17.80 -2.27 -16.89
N LEU A 289 -17.55 -1.69 -15.71
CA LEU A 289 -18.27 -0.51 -15.23
C LEU A 289 -17.96 0.72 -16.10
N LYS A 290 -16.69 0.97 -16.39
CA LYS A 290 -16.25 2.06 -17.31
C LYS A 290 -16.90 1.93 -18.68
N ALA A 291 -16.93 0.74 -19.25
CA ALA A 291 -17.55 0.44 -20.53
C ALA A 291 -19.09 0.53 -20.51
N GLY A 292 -19.73 0.65 -19.34
CA GLY A 292 -21.18 0.63 -19.17
C GLY A 292 -21.82 -0.75 -19.33
N ARG A 293 -21.01 -1.81 -19.28
CA ARG A 293 -21.44 -3.20 -19.40
C ARG A 293 -21.89 -3.81 -18.07
N ALA A 294 -21.46 -3.24 -16.94
CA ALA A 294 -21.82 -3.68 -15.61
C ALA A 294 -22.63 -2.62 -14.86
N PHE A 295 -23.52 -3.08 -13.98
CA PHE A 295 -24.22 -2.27 -13.00
C PHE A 295 -23.32 -1.95 -11.81
N SER A 296 -22.59 -2.93 -11.30
CA SER A 296 -21.74 -2.78 -10.13
C SER A 296 -20.32 -3.28 -10.38
N SER A 297 -19.42 -2.87 -9.49
CA SER A 297 -18.07 -3.41 -9.38
C SER A 297 -17.77 -3.69 -7.91
N ALA A 298 -17.42 -4.94 -7.61
CA ALA A 298 -16.94 -5.34 -6.29
C ALA A 298 -15.50 -4.89 -6.05
N ASN A 299 -15.00 -5.19 -4.85
CA ASN A 299 -13.60 -4.98 -4.45
C ASN A 299 -13.16 -3.51 -4.42
N SER A 300 -14.09 -2.63 -4.03
CA SER A 300 -13.76 -1.23 -3.74
C SER A 300 -13.44 -1.04 -2.26
N ILE A 301 -12.74 0.05 -1.96
CA ILE A 301 -12.57 0.52 -0.59
C ILE A 301 -13.67 1.54 -0.33
N ALA A 302 -14.43 1.33 0.74
CA ALA A 302 -15.47 2.24 1.22
C ALA A 302 -14.88 3.14 2.31
N GLU A 303 -14.86 4.43 2.02
CA GLU A 303 -14.40 5.50 2.89
C GLU A 303 -14.99 6.84 2.39
N PRO A 304 -15.04 7.91 3.18
CA PRO A 304 -15.50 9.21 2.72
C PRO A 304 -14.76 9.70 1.47
N GLY A 305 -15.51 10.14 0.46
CA GLY A 305 -14.99 10.57 -0.84
C GLY A 305 -14.71 9.42 -1.83
N ALA A 306 -15.03 8.17 -1.48
CA ALA A 306 -14.84 7.03 -2.37
C ALA A 306 -15.77 7.10 -3.59
N SER A 307 -17.00 7.60 -3.42
CA SER A 307 -17.97 7.75 -4.51
C SER A 307 -17.50 8.74 -5.57
N GLU A 308 -16.99 9.91 -5.16
CA GLU A 308 -16.42 10.93 -6.05
C GLU A 308 -15.18 10.41 -6.78
N SER A 309 -14.28 9.79 -6.05
CA SER A 309 -13.04 9.22 -6.61
C SER A 309 -13.35 8.10 -7.60
N SER A 310 -14.33 7.24 -7.30
CA SER A 310 -14.78 6.18 -8.19
C SER A 310 -15.51 6.73 -9.41
N SER A 311 -16.34 7.76 -9.25
CA SER A 311 -17.02 8.44 -10.36
C SER A 311 -16.03 9.05 -11.33
N GLN A 312 -14.98 9.70 -10.83
CA GLN A 312 -13.91 10.28 -11.64
C GLN A 312 -13.13 9.19 -12.39
N SER A 313 -12.79 8.09 -11.71
CA SER A 313 -11.95 7.03 -12.30
C SER A 313 -12.68 6.22 -13.36
N CYS A 314 -13.99 5.96 -13.18
CA CYS A 314 -14.80 5.19 -14.14
C CYS A 314 -15.54 6.07 -15.17
N GLY A 315 -15.55 7.40 -15.01
CA GLY A 315 -16.23 8.34 -15.89
C GLY A 315 -17.75 8.21 -15.86
N ARG A 316 -18.33 7.74 -14.75
CA ARG A 316 -19.77 7.56 -14.53
C ARG A 316 -20.17 8.03 -13.14
N ASP A 317 -21.39 8.46 -12.99
CA ASP A 317 -21.98 8.78 -11.69
C ASP A 317 -22.27 7.47 -10.93
N VAL A 318 -21.52 7.22 -9.85
CA VAL A 318 -21.59 6.02 -9.05
C VAL A 318 -21.60 6.33 -7.56
N THR A 319 -22.11 5.40 -6.77
CA THR A 319 -22.02 5.40 -5.31
C THR A 319 -21.23 4.19 -4.85
N VAL A 320 -20.40 4.36 -3.83
CA VAL A 320 -19.73 3.27 -3.12
C VAL A 320 -20.54 2.97 -1.86
N LEU A 321 -21.19 1.81 -1.83
CA LEU A 321 -21.93 1.32 -0.67
C LEU A 321 -21.01 0.53 0.24
N TYR A 322 -21.18 0.69 1.56
CA TYR A 322 -20.43 -0.07 2.55
C TYR A 322 -20.94 -1.49 2.66
N GLN A 323 -20.05 -2.44 2.86
CA GLN A 323 -20.39 -3.85 3.14
C GLN A 323 -20.14 -4.22 4.61
N GLN A 324 -19.47 -3.36 5.36
CA GLN A 324 -19.14 -3.57 6.77
C GLN A 324 -19.08 -2.24 7.51
N GLU A 325 -19.23 -2.28 8.83
CA GLU A 325 -18.89 -1.16 9.72
C GLU A 325 -17.38 -0.90 9.73
N PRO A 326 -16.96 0.38 9.79
CA PRO A 326 -15.54 0.71 9.89
C PRO A 326 -14.91 0.09 11.14
N MET A 327 -13.64 -0.33 11.02
CA MET A 327 -12.92 -0.97 12.11
C MET A 327 -11.41 -0.74 12.04
N VAL A 328 -10.77 -0.69 13.21
CA VAL A 328 -9.31 -0.64 13.33
C VAL A 328 -8.75 -2.06 13.39
N LYS A 329 -7.89 -2.40 12.44
CA LYS A 329 -7.21 -3.70 12.31
C LYS A 329 -5.72 -3.59 12.67
N SER A 330 -5.03 -4.71 12.69
CA SER A 330 -3.60 -4.79 13.02
C SER A 330 -2.73 -3.89 12.12
N ASP A 331 -3.09 -3.77 10.85
CA ASP A 331 -2.36 -3.03 9.83
C ASP A 331 -2.90 -1.61 9.54
N THR A 332 -3.98 -1.20 10.23
CA THR A 332 -4.66 0.10 9.98
C THR A 332 -3.70 1.29 10.02
N TYR A 333 -2.75 1.29 10.95
CA TYR A 333 -1.75 2.35 11.11
C TYR A 333 -0.39 1.99 10.53
N SER A 334 -0.29 0.96 9.68
CA SER A 334 0.98 0.48 9.13
C SER A 334 1.06 0.61 7.61
N ALA A 335 0.29 1.52 7.02
CA ALA A 335 0.21 1.65 5.57
C ALA A 335 1.53 2.16 4.96
N ALA A 336 2.08 1.38 4.03
CA ALA A 336 3.19 1.76 3.15
C ALA A 336 4.32 2.56 3.86
N PRO A 337 4.96 2.01 4.91
CA PRO A 337 5.96 2.74 5.67
C PRO A 337 7.08 3.28 4.80
N TRP A 338 7.53 4.50 5.09
CA TRP A 338 8.76 5.05 4.58
C TRP A 338 9.94 4.44 5.33
N ILE A 339 10.88 3.88 4.61
CA ILE A 339 12.09 3.23 5.12
C ILE A 339 13.33 4.02 4.72
N ILE A 340 14.36 3.89 5.54
CA ILE A 340 15.70 4.36 5.23
C ILE A 340 16.54 3.13 4.90
N PRO A 341 16.95 2.95 3.63
CA PRO A 341 17.83 1.84 3.25
C PRO A 341 19.18 1.95 3.95
N ILE A 342 19.81 0.80 4.22
CA ILE A 342 21.13 0.76 4.86
C ILE A 342 22.23 1.45 4.02
N THR A 343 21.94 1.75 2.76
CA THR A 343 22.84 2.47 1.84
C THR A 343 22.75 3.98 1.94
N SER A 344 21.87 4.51 2.80
CA SER A 344 21.87 5.93 3.12
C SER A 344 23.18 6.31 3.81
N GLU A 345 23.82 7.37 3.32
CA GLU A 345 25.09 7.86 3.89
C GLU A 345 24.85 8.66 5.17
N ARG A 346 23.66 9.24 5.32
CA ARG A 346 23.26 10.06 6.47
C ARG A 346 21.79 9.80 6.85
N PRO A 347 21.51 8.68 7.53
CA PRO A 347 20.15 8.33 7.94
C PRO A 347 19.43 9.41 8.74
N GLU A 348 20.17 10.18 9.55
CA GLU A 348 19.65 11.32 10.30
C GLU A 348 19.09 12.41 9.38
N LYS A 349 19.78 12.72 8.28
CA LYS A 349 19.31 13.73 7.30
C LYS A 349 18.12 13.22 6.46
N ALA A 350 18.10 11.93 6.13
CA ALA A 350 16.95 11.31 5.51
C ALA A 350 15.70 11.41 6.41
N LEU A 351 15.88 11.16 7.70
CA LEU A 351 14.80 11.24 8.69
C LEU A 351 14.34 12.70 8.93
N GLU A 352 15.26 13.68 8.98
CA GLU A 352 14.92 15.11 9.05
C GLU A 352 14.08 15.56 7.84
N PHE A 353 14.43 15.10 6.63
CA PHE A 353 13.61 15.37 5.45
C PHE A 353 12.24 14.71 5.52
N LEU A 354 12.17 13.45 5.98
CA LEU A 354 10.90 12.74 6.17
C LEU A 354 10.00 13.48 7.17
N ASP A 355 10.55 13.92 8.29
CA ASP A 355 9.84 14.70 9.31
C ASP A 355 9.27 15.99 8.71
N PHE A 356 10.09 16.72 7.97
CA PHE A 356 9.67 17.94 7.28
C PHE A 356 8.60 17.70 6.22
N MET A 357 8.66 16.60 5.47
CA MET A 357 7.62 16.20 4.50
C MET A 357 6.28 15.91 5.20
N TYR A 358 6.32 15.39 6.44
CA TYR A 358 5.10 15.15 7.22
C TYR A 358 4.49 16.42 7.78
N GLU A 359 5.29 17.39 8.13
CA GLU A 359 4.86 18.68 8.68
C GLU A 359 4.43 19.67 7.59
N SER A 360 5.22 19.75 6.49
CA SER A 360 5.08 20.78 5.46
C SER A 360 4.01 20.43 4.42
N LYS A 361 2.88 21.14 4.48
CA LYS A 361 1.83 21.09 3.45
C LYS A 361 2.39 21.39 2.06
N GLU A 362 3.29 22.36 1.94
CA GLU A 362 3.85 22.79 0.66
C GLU A 362 4.71 21.70 0.02
N VAL A 363 5.66 21.12 0.78
CA VAL A 363 6.53 20.05 0.27
C VAL A 363 5.73 18.79 -0.08
N ALA A 364 4.78 18.40 0.77
CA ALA A 364 3.92 17.25 0.50
C ALA A 364 3.15 17.40 -0.82
N ASN A 365 2.59 18.60 -1.10
CA ASN A 365 1.84 18.86 -2.33
C ASN A 365 2.73 19.05 -3.56
N LEU A 366 3.94 19.62 -3.40
CA LEU A 366 4.94 19.63 -4.47
C LEU A 366 5.30 18.22 -4.92
N ILE A 367 5.56 17.31 -3.99
CA ILE A 367 5.85 15.91 -4.32
C ILE A 367 4.62 15.24 -4.95
N GLN A 368 3.43 15.44 -4.39
CA GLN A 368 2.22 14.75 -4.85
C GLN A 368 1.69 15.27 -6.19
N TYR A 369 1.64 16.59 -6.36
CA TYR A 369 0.94 17.22 -7.47
C TYR A 369 1.80 18.16 -8.30
N GLY A 370 3.01 18.49 -7.83
CA GLY A 370 3.89 19.47 -8.49
C GLY A 370 3.52 20.92 -8.12
N ILE A 371 3.60 21.82 -9.07
CA ILE A 371 3.60 23.27 -8.89
C ILE A 371 2.23 23.85 -9.24
N GLU A 372 1.68 24.67 -8.34
CA GLU A 372 0.45 25.46 -8.59
C GLU A 372 0.61 26.38 -9.81
N GLY A 373 -0.45 26.48 -10.61
CA GLY A 373 -0.45 27.25 -11.87
C GLY A 373 0.28 26.58 -13.03
N VAL A 374 1.03 25.48 -12.78
CA VAL A 374 1.72 24.69 -13.80
C VAL A 374 1.06 23.31 -13.94
N HIS A 375 0.88 22.58 -12.84
CA HIS A 375 0.36 21.22 -12.84
C HIS A 375 -1.07 21.13 -12.32
N TYR A 376 -1.49 22.06 -11.48
CA TYR A 376 -2.83 22.18 -10.95
C TYR A 376 -3.18 23.64 -10.67
N ASP A 377 -4.46 23.90 -10.47
CA ASP A 377 -4.99 25.17 -10.01
C ASP A 377 -5.79 24.93 -8.72
N MET A 378 -5.73 25.88 -7.77
CA MET A 378 -6.62 25.88 -6.61
C MET A 378 -8.05 26.13 -7.05
N THR A 379 -9.03 25.54 -6.36
CA THR A 379 -10.45 25.90 -6.51
C THR A 379 -10.86 26.96 -5.50
N ASP A 380 -12.11 27.40 -5.54
CA ASP A 380 -12.66 28.29 -4.50
C ASP A 380 -12.87 27.57 -3.15
N GLU A 381 -12.74 26.26 -3.14
CA GLU A 381 -12.91 25.40 -1.97
C GLU A 381 -11.53 25.05 -1.37
N ASP A 382 -11.39 25.25 -0.04
CA ASP A 382 -10.11 25.01 0.64
C ASP A 382 -9.69 23.54 0.49
N MET A 383 -8.39 23.32 0.37
CA MET A 383 -7.78 21.99 0.19
C MET A 383 -8.20 21.23 -1.09
N ILE A 384 -8.97 21.83 -2.00
CA ILE A 384 -9.41 21.19 -3.25
C ILE A 384 -8.71 21.82 -4.44
N ILE A 385 -8.14 20.96 -5.29
CA ILE A 385 -7.45 21.36 -6.52
C ILE A 385 -8.13 20.80 -7.76
N LYS A 386 -7.86 21.43 -8.89
CA LYS A 386 -8.18 20.93 -10.22
C LYS A 386 -6.89 20.63 -10.97
N LEU A 387 -6.69 19.40 -11.37
CA LEU A 387 -5.53 19.02 -12.17
C LEU A 387 -5.64 19.61 -13.59
N ARG A 388 -4.54 20.15 -14.09
CA ARG A 388 -4.48 20.68 -15.46
C ARG A 388 -4.35 19.53 -16.47
N GLU A 389 -5.01 19.65 -17.60
CA GLU A 389 -5.01 18.61 -18.66
C GLU A 389 -3.62 18.46 -19.32
N ASP A 390 -2.89 19.57 -19.44
CA ASP A 390 -1.58 19.66 -20.08
C ASP A 390 -0.38 19.40 -19.14
N ARG A 391 -0.65 19.03 -17.87
CA ARG A 391 0.39 18.82 -16.87
C ARG A 391 1.37 17.73 -17.28
N ALA A 392 2.66 17.98 -17.08
CA ALA A 392 3.74 17.03 -17.36
C ALA A 392 4.31 16.37 -16.09
N TYR A 393 3.82 16.75 -14.91
CA TYR A 393 4.05 16.08 -13.63
C TYR A 393 2.79 15.33 -13.22
N THR A 394 2.81 14.00 -13.38
CA THR A 394 1.63 13.14 -13.19
C THR A 394 2.12 11.70 -12.97
N ASN A 395 1.19 10.80 -12.75
CA ASN A 395 1.41 9.37 -12.62
C ASN A 395 2.19 8.94 -11.37
N LEU A 396 2.41 9.81 -10.39
CA LEU A 396 2.96 9.41 -9.11
C LEU A 396 1.91 8.71 -8.24
N PHE A 397 2.37 7.67 -7.55
CA PHE A 397 1.54 6.92 -6.62
C PHE A 397 1.47 7.67 -5.28
N GLY A 398 0.27 8.06 -4.84
CA GLY A 398 0.03 8.99 -3.73
C GLY A 398 0.38 8.48 -2.31
N LEU A 399 1.63 8.13 -2.06
CA LEU A 399 2.11 7.59 -0.78
C LEU A 399 3.09 8.56 -0.08
N TYR A 400 2.75 9.84 0.01
CA TYR A 400 3.68 10.85 0.52
C TYR A 400 3.20 11.49 1.82
N GLY A 401 4.00 11.38 2.86
CA GLY A 401 3.90 12.12 4.11
C GLY A 401 2.57 11.98 4.85
N ASN A 402 2.07 13.12 5.29
CA ASN A 402 0.81 13.25 6.01
C ASN A 402 -0.32 13.64 5.05
N LYS A 403 -1.23 12.73 4.75
CA LYS A 403 -2.35 12.98 3.82
C LYS A 403 -3.38 14.01 4.32
N MET A 404 -3.35 14.39 5.60
CA MET A 404 -4.15 15.52 6.08
C MET A 404 -3.63 16.86 5.52
N ASN A 405 -2.36 16.92 5.11
CA ASN A 405 -1.73 18.07 4.48
C ASN A 405 -1.81 18.05 2.94
N VAL A 406 -2.21 16.94 2.35
CA VAL A 406 -2.25 16.76 0.89
C VAL A 406 -3.63 17.12 0.35
N TYR A 407 -3.64 17.94 -0.70
CA TYR A 407 -4.87 18.36 -1.39
C TYR A 407 -5.68 17.18 -1.93
N MET A 408 -6.97 17.38 -2.08
CA MET A 408 -7.83 16.47 -2.83
C MET A 408 -8.20 17.07 -4.19
N VAL A 409 -8.44 16.18 -5.14
CA VAL A 409 -8.80 16.57 -6.51
C VAL A 409 -10.32 16.66 -6.64
N ALA A 410 -10.82 17.76 -7.21
CA ALA A 410 -12.24 17.87 -7.56
C ALA A 410 -12.68 16.65 -8.44
N PRO A 411 -13.89 16.13 -8.25
CA PRO A 411 -15.06 16.72 -7.59
C PRO A 411 -15.17 16.52 -6.08
N ASN A 412 -14.17 15.96 -5.41
CA ASN A 412 -14.16 15.89 -3.94
C ASN A 412 -14.39 17.30 -3.34
N LYS A 413 -14.95 17.32 -2.13
CA LYS A 413 -15.21 18.52 -1.36
C LYS A 413 -14.35 18.58 -0.10
N SER A 414 -14.15 19.76 0.45
CA SER A 414 -13.40 19.95 1.69
C SER A 414 -14.05 19.26 2.90
N SER A 415 -15.38 19.04 2.88
CA SER A 415 -16.10 18.29 3.91
C SER A 415 -15.55 16.89 4.13
N VAL A 416 -14.92 16.29 3.13
CA VAL A 416 -14.33 14.95 3.20
C VAL A 416 -13.26 14.83 4.31
N TYR A 417 -12.62 15.94 4.71
CA TYR A 417 -11.66 15.91 5.82
C TYR A 417 -12.35 15.72 7.17
N GLU A 418 -13.47 16.39 7.38
CA GLU A 418 -14.29 16.23 8.60
C GLU A 418 -14.98 14.86 8.62
N GLU A 419 -15.54 14.44 7.49
CA GLU A 419 -16.16 13.13 7.31
C GLU A 419 -15.16 11.99 7.57
N SER A 420 -13.92 12.10 7.07
CA SER A 420 -12.84 11.14 7.31
C SER A 420 -12.43 11.09 8.79
N ALA A 421 -12.39 12.23 9.46
CA ALA A 421 -12.10 12.27 10.90
C ALA A 421 -13.22 11.57 11.70
N ALA A 422 -14.48 11.90 11.42
CA ALA A 422 -15.63 11.27 12.07
C ALA A 422 -15.71 9.76 11.80
N PHE A 423 -15.41 9.36 10.56
CA PHE A 423 -15.32 7.96 10.15
C PHE A 423 -14.24 7.21 10.94
N SER A 424 -13.05 7.81 11.06
CA SER A 424 -11.93 7.22 11.78
C SER A 424 -12.22 7.09 13.29
N GLU A 425 -12.89 8.07 13.88
CA GLU A 425 -13.35 7.99 15.28
C GLU A 425 -14.38 6.86 15.48
N ARG A 426 -15.33 6.70 14.56
CA ARG A 426 -16.28 5.57 14.57
C ARG A 426 -15.56 4.22 14.46
N ALA A 427 -14.51 4.13 13.66
CA ALA A 427 -13.72 2.92 13.53
C ALA A 427 -13.04 2.50 14.84
N LEU A 428 -12.66 3.47 15.70
CA LEU A 428 -12.05 3.18 17.01
C LEU A 428 -12.98 2.42 17.95
N GLU A 429 -14.31 2.56 17.79
CA GLU A 429 -15.30 1.82 18.60
C GLU A 429 -15.23 0.31 18.33
N ARG A 430 -14.65 -0.08 17.18
CA ARG A 430 -14.47 -1.44 16.74
C ARG A 430 -12.98 -1.75 16.50
N THR A 431 -12.20 -1.67 17.56
CA THR A 431 -10.76 -1.94 17.49
C THR A 431 -10.49 -3.42 17.72
N SER A 432 -9.75 -4.02 16.79
CA SER A 432 -9.26 -5.39 16.89
C SER A 432 -8.37 -5.58 18.12
N THR A 433 -8.50 -6.71 18.80
CA THR A 433 -7.57 -7.12 19.87
C THR A 433 -6.14 -7.29 19.35
N ALA A 434 -5.98 -7.46 18.03
CA ALA A 434 -4.69 -7.57 17.35
C ALA A 434 -4.16 -6.23 16.82
N ALA A 435 -4.77 -5.08 17.17
CA ALA A 435 -4.30 -3.77 16.67
C ALA A 435 -2.84 -3.52 17.06
N GLY A 436 -1.95 -3.42 16.05
CA GLY A 436 -0.50 -3.29 16.22
C GLY A 436 0.27 -4.61 16.30
N TYR A 437 -0.40 -5.76 16.25
CA TYR A 437 0.25 -7.05 16.14
C TYR A 437 0.78 -7.29 14.71
N GLN A 438 1.95 -7.94 14.61
CA GLN A 438 2.56 -8.37 13.36
C GLN A 438 2.94 -9.85 13.44
N PHE A 439 2.41 -10.66 12.54
CA PHE A 439 2.80 -12.06 12.42
C PHE A 439 4.14 -12.18 11.68
N VAL A 440 5.08 -12.94 12.24
CA VAL A 440 6.40 -13.21 11.65
C VAL A 440 6.45 -14.65 11.13
N PRO A 441 6.41 -14.86 9.80
CA PRO A 441 6.19 -16.20 9.22
C PRO A 441 7.42 -17.09 9.10
N GLU A 442 8.59 -16.71 9.62
CA GLU A 442 9.89 -17.39 9.41
C GLU A 442 9.85 -18.90 9.63
N ASN A 443 9.11 -19.35 10.63
CA ASN A 443 9.02 -20.77 11.01
C ASN A 443 8.08 -21.60 10.14
N VAL A 444 7.30 -20.96 9.25
CA VAL A 444 6.21 -21.59 8.49
C VAL A 444 6.15 -21.16 7.01
N THR A 445 7.23 -20.62 6.49
CA THR A 445 7.32 -20.11 5.10
C THR A 445 7.01 -21.17 4.05
N ALA A 446 7.43 -22.41 4.27
CA ALA A 446 7.17 -23.52 3.35
C ALA A 446 5.68 -23.90 3.32
N GLU A 447 5.04 -23.92 4.48
CA GLU A 447 3.60 -24.17 4.61
C GLU A 447 2.79 -23.04 3.96
N LEU A 448 3.15 -21.78 4.20
CA LEU A 448 2.50 -20.62 3.57
C LEU A 448 2.58 -20.67 2.04
N ALA A 449 3.74 -21.05 1.49
CA ALA A 449 3.87 -21.22 0.04
C ALA A 449 2.97 -22.35 -0.49
N ALA A 450 2.86 -23.45 0.24
CA ALA A 450 1.97 -24.56 -0.12
C ALA A 450 0.50 -24.16 -0.02
N ILE A 451 0.10 -23.43 1.02
CA ILE A 451 -1.25 -22.88 1.21
C ILE A 451 -1.61 -21.93 0.06
N SER A 452 -0.71 -21.01 -0.30
CA SER A 452 -0.92 -20.07 -1.41
C SER A 452 -1.18 -20.79 -2.73
N ASN A 453 -0.48 -21.88 -3.02
CA ASN A 453 -0.73 -22.70 -4.20
C ASN A 453 -2.11 -23.36 -4.16
N VAL A 454 -2.52 -23.92 -3.03
CA VAL A 454 -3.86 -24.51 -2.85
C VAL A 454 -4.94 -23.44 -3.02
N MET A 455 -4.78 -22.26 -2.42
CA MET A 455 -5.71 -21.15 -2.58
C MET A 455 -5.83 -20.74 -4.05
N GLY A 456 -4.71 -20.62 -4.77
CA GLY A 456 -4.70 -20.32 -6.20
C GLY A 456 -5.46 -21.34 -7.07
N GLU A 457 -5.54 -22.60 -6.62
CA GLU A 457 -6.28 -23.66 -7.32
C GLU A 457 -7.80 -23.61 -7.10
N TYR A 458 -8.26 -23.26 -5.87
CA TYR A 458 -9.65 -23.44 -5.46
C TYR A 458 -10.46 -22.14 -5.34
N ILE A 459 -9.85 -21.04 -4.82
CA ILE A 459 -10.58 -19.84 -4.40
C ILE A 459 -11.43 -19.26 -5.52
N ALA A 460 -10.89 -19.07 -6.72
CA ALA A 460 -11.62 -18.45 -7.83
C ALA A 460 -12.87 -19.24 -8.19
N SER A 461 -12.78 -20.57 -8.25
CA SER A 461 -13.93 -21.42 -8.61
C SER A 461 -15.03 -21.43 -7.53
N LEU A 462 -14.63 -21.37 -6.26
CA LEU A 462 -15.54 -21.29 -5.12
C LEU A 462 -16.19 -19.89 -5.05
N GLU A 463 -15.39 -18.84 -5.00
CA GLU A 463 -15.86 -17.47 -4.76
C GLU A 463 -16.54 -16.82 -5.96
N TYR A 464 -16.36 -17.35 -7.20
CA TYR A 464 -17.20 -16.96 -8.33
C TYR A 464 -18.47 -17.81 -8.48
N GLY A 465 -18.69 -18.74 -7.56
CA GLY A 465 -19.87 -19.59 -7.54
C GLY A 465 -19.93 -20.58 -8.71
N PHE A 466 -18.81 -20.94 -9.33
CA PHE A 466 -18.79 -21.85 -10.49
C PHE A 466 -18.93 -23.31 -10.13
N VAL A 467 -18.67 -23.67 -8.89
CA VAL A 467 -18.66 -25.07 -8.43
C VAL A 467 -19.71 -25.32 -7.36
N ASP A 468 -20.01 -26.60 -7.15
CA ASP A 468 -20.87 -27.05 -6.06
C ASP A 468 -20.11 -26.96 -4.72
N VAL A 469 -20.62 -26.16 -3.81
CA VAL A 469 -19.96 -25.85 -2.53
C VAL A 469 -19.85 -27.09 -1.65
N ASP A 470 -20.93 -27.93 -1.59
CA ASP A 470 -20.94 -29.15 -0.77
C ASP A 470 -19.87 -30.17 -1.19
N THR A 471 -19.52 -30.13 -2.46
CA THR A 471 -18.53 -31.04 -3.04
C THR A 471 -17.13 -30.49 -2.92
N VAL A 472 -16.93 -29.21 -3.23
CA VAL A 472 -15.58 -28.65 -3.44
C VAL A 472 -14.99 -28.03 -2.15
N LEU A 473 -15.79 -27.39 -1.30
CA LEU A 473 -15.29 -26.81 -0.04
C LEU A 473 -14.62 -27.84 0.88
N PRO A 474 -15.16 -29.06 1.07
CA PRO A 474 -14.46 -30.08 1.85
C PRO A 474 -13.13 -30.52 1.23
N GLN A 475 -13.02 -30.57 -0.10
CA GLN A 475 -11.77 -30.89 -0.80
C GLN A 475 -10.73 -29.79 -0.60
N PHE A 476 -11.16 -28.53 -0.73
CA PHE A 476 -10.32 -27.37 -0.47
C PHE A 476 -9.78 -27.37 0.97
N ASN A 477 -10.65 -27.54 1.97
CA ASN A 477 -10.25 -27.60 3.37
C ASN A 477 -9.27 -28.78 3.65
N GLN A 478 -9.50 -29.94 3.03
CA GLN A 478 -8.55 -31.05 3.17
C GLN A 478 -7.20 -30.76 2.51
N ALA A 479 -7.20 -30.09 1.36
CA ALA A 479 -5.97 -29.66 0.68
C ALA A 479 -5.18 -28.65 1.53
N LEU A 480 -5.86 -27.67 2.16
CA LEU A 480 -5.26 -26.70 3.08
C LEU A 480 -4.66 -27.39 4.31
N LYS A 481 -5.33 -28.37 4.90
CA LYS A 481 -4.79 -29.19 6.02
C LYS A 481 -3.53 -29.93 5.60
N ASN A 482 -3.54 -30.53 4.41
CA ASN A 482 -2.37 -31.22 3.87
C ASN A 482 -1.21 -30.25 3.57
N ALA A 483 -1.51 -28.98 3.22
CA ALA A 483 -0.54 -27.93 3.03
C ALA A 483 0.01 -27.35 4.35
N GLY A 484 -0.60 -27.67 5.49
CA GLY A 484 -0.12 -27.28 6.82
C GLY A 484 -0.78 -26.05 7.43
N ILE A 485 -2.01 -25.70 7.02
CA ILE A 485 -2.72 -24.52 7.56
C ILE A 485 -2.84 -24.54 9.08
N ASP A 486 -3.10 -25.72 9.67
CA ASP A 486 -3.22 -25.88 11.13
C ASP A 486 -1.90 -25.52 11.84
N LYS A 487 -0.76 -25.85 11.23
CA LYS A 487 0.57 -25.49 11.77
C LYS A 487 0.81 -23.99 11.70
N VAL A 488 0.41 -23.32 10.60
CA VAL A 488 0.55 -21.87 10.45
C VAL A 488 -0.32 -21.14 11.46
N ILE A 489 -1.57 -21.55 11.61
CA ILE A 489 -2.51 -20.96 12.59
C ILE A 489 -1.97 -21.15 14.02
N ALA A 490 -1.46 -22.32 14.36
CA ALA A 490 -0.90 -22.57 15.69
C ALA A 490 0.35 -21.70 15.98
N GLU A 491 1.22 -21.49 14.98
CA GLU A 491 2.37 -20.58 15.13
C GLU A 491 1.91 -19.12 15.26
N ASN A 492 0.93 -18.69 14.47
CA ASN A 492 0.37 -17.35 14.58
C ASN A 492 -0.30 -17.12 15.93
N GLN A 493 -1.13 -18.07 16.39
CA GLN A 493 -1.77 -18.02 17.72
C GLN A 493 -0.75 -17.89 18.85
N LYS A 494 0.32 -18.68 18.78
CA LYS A 494 1.40 -18.63 19.79
C LYS A 494 2.05 -17.24 19.82
N GLN A 495 2.43 -16.68 18.67
CA GLN A 495 3.07 -15.36 18.58
C GLN A 495 2.11 -14.27 19.06
N PHE A 496 0.83 -14.37 18.71
CA PHE A 496 -0.20 -13.42 19.14
C PHE A 496 -0.39 -13.45 20.67
N GLU A 497 -0.46 -14.63 21.29
CA GLU A 497 -0.54 -14.76 22.76
C GLU A 497 0.71 -14.22 23.47
N GLU A 498 1.89 -14.38 22.87
CA GLU A 498 3.13 -13.82 23.40
C GLU A 498 3.12 -12.29 23.30
N TRP A 499 2.64 -11.75 22.18
CA TRP A 499 2.50 -10.31 21.98
C TRP A 499 1.46 -9.70 22.95
N LEU A 500 0.30 -10.32 23.15
CA LEU A 500 -0.73 -9.84 24.08
C LEU A 500 -0.17 -9.63 25.50
N LYS A 501 0.72 -10.50 25.97
CA LYS A 501 1.36 -10.35 27.30
C LYS A 501 2.26 -9.11 27.40
N THR A 502 2.68 -8.56 26.28
CA THR A 502 3.49 -7.33 26.26
C THR A 502 2.62 -6.06 26.26
N GLN A 503 1.30 -6.21 26.10
CA GLN A 503 0.35 -5.10 26.07
C GLN A 503 -0.28 -4.84 27.47
N GLU A 504 -0.18 -5.81 28.39
CA GLU A 504 -0.58 -5.68 29.79
C GLU A 504 0.45 -4.86 30.60
#